data_9a18993cdc8183efdcd85cb91268e83c
#
_entry.id   9a18993cdc8183efdcd85cb91268e83c
#
_cell.length_a   1.000
_cell.length_b   1.000
_cell.length_c   1.000
_cell.angle_alpha   90.00
_cell.angle_beta   90.00
_cell.angle_gamma   90.00
#
_symmetry.space_group_name_H-M   'P 1'
#
loop_
_entity.id
_entity.type
_entity.pdbx_description
1 polymer ?
#
loop_
_entity_poly.entity_id
_entity_poly.type
_entity_poly.pdbx_seq_one_letter_code
_entity_poly.pdbx_strand_id
1 'polypeptide(L)'
;MFFDSFDGVFSAVQNGLCRYGILPIENSTAGSVNKVYDLMSKNKFYIVRSIRLKVDHSLLAKKGTSLTDVKEIFSHEQAINQCSEFLNSLSGVKVTVCANTAMAAKMVAESNRRDVAAISSANCAGLYGLCQLSSDIQDTGNNYTRFICICKDLEVYPGADKTSLMMTLPHEPGALYNILARFFAYDINLLKLESRPLKDRDFEFMFYFDIESPVHSDGFSRVITELSESIDDFTYLGSYSEVL
;
A
#
# COMPACT_ATOMS: atom_id res chain seq x y z
N MET A 1 17.49 -2.36 -3.39
CA MET A 1 17.62 -1.18 -4.28
C MET A 1 16.37 -0.33 -4.06
N PHE A 2 16.50 1.00 -4.03
CA PHE A 2 15.38 1.93 -3.91
C PHE A 2 15.17 2.64 -5.25
N PHE A 3 13.90 2.93 -5.56
CA PHE A 3 13.50 3.63 -6.78
C PHE A 3 12.63 4.84 -6.41
N ASP A 4 12.76 5.92 -7.16
CA ASP A 4 12.04 7.18 -6.92
C ASP A 4 10.57 7.13 -7.41
N SER A 5 10.19 6.06 -8.12
CA SER A 5 8.84 5.89 -8.64
C SER A 5 8.38 4.43 -8.65
N PHE A 6 7.06 4.22 -8.60
CA PHE A 6 6.48 2.88 -8.74
C PHE A 6 6.75 2.27 -10.12
N ASP A 7 6.76 3.07 -11.19
CA ASP A 7 7.17 2.64 -12.55
C ASP A 7 8.57 2.04 -12.54
N GLY A 8 9.51 2.65 -11.79
CA GLY A 8 10.86 2.14 -11.65
C GLY A 8 10.92 0.75 -11.05
N VAL A 9 10.04 0.44 -10.08
CA VAL A 9 9.96 -0.89 -9.46
C VAL A 9 9.46 -1.92 -10.47
N PHE A 10 8.36 -1.64 -11.19
CA PHE A 10 7.85 -2.53 -12.24
C PHE A 10 8.90 -2.79 -13.33
N SER A 11 9.54 -1.72 -13.82
CA SER A 11 10.58 -1.83 -14.85
C SER A 11 11.78 -2.65 -14.38
N ALA A 12 12.21 -2.49 -13.13
CA ALA A 12 13.33 -3.24 -12.57
C ALA A 12 13.03 -4.75 -12.48
N VAL A 13 11.81 -5.11 -12.11
CA VAL A 13 11.37 -6.52 -12.07
C VAL A 13 11.25 -7.08 -13.49
N GLN A 14 10.60 -6.36 -14.40
CA GLN A 14 10.41 -6.83 -15.78
C GLN A 14 11.73 -7.04 -16.52
N ASN A 15 12.70 -6.14 -16.33
CA ASN A 15 14.02 -6.22 -16.97
C ASN A 15 15.00 -7.15 -16.22
N GLY A 16 14.57 -7.80 -15.14
CA GLY A 16 15.40 -8.73 -14.38
C GLY A 16 16.50 -8.07 -13.53
N LEU A 17 16.44 -6.75 -13.35
CA LEU A 17 17.37 -6.02 -12.46
C LEU A 17 17.12 -6.40 -10.98
N CYS A 18 15.87 -6.65 -10.64
CA CYS A 18 15.44 -7.17 -9.35
C CYS A 18 14.54 -8.39 -9.58
N ARG A 19 14.73 -9.47 -8.79
CA ARG A 19 13.82 -10.61 -8.79
C ARG A 19 12.45 -10.23 -8.24
N TYR A 20 12.43 -9.45 -7.17
CA TYR A 20 11.23 -9.01 -6.48
C TYR A 20 11.16 -7.49 -6.40
N GLY A 21 9.92 -6.97 -6.47
CA GLY A 21 9.60 -5.57 -6.23
C GLY A 21 8.57 -5.45 -5.11
N ILE A 22 8.67 -4.43 -4.26
CA ILE A 22 7.69 -4.17 -3.19
C ILE A 22 7.01 -2.85 -3.49
N LEU A 23 5.67 -2.86 -3.47
CA LEU A 23 4.81 -1.71 -3.79
C LEU A 23 3.70 -1.60 -2.75
N PRO A 24 3.38 -0.39 -2.26
CA PRO A 24 2.18 -0.16 -1.46
C PRO A 24 0.94 -0.27 -2.37
N ILE A 25 -0.09 -0.99 -1.94
CA ILE A 25 -1.32 -1.12 -2.71
C ILE A 25 -2.52 -0.43 -2.04
N GLU A 26 -2.49 -0.36 -0.71
CA GLU A 26 -3.59 0.14 0.09
C GLU A 26 -3.11 0.67 1.45
N ASN A 27 -3.76 1.72 1.93
CA ASN A 27 -3.64 2.19 3.31
C ASN A 27 -5.04 2.24 3.93
N SER A 28 -5.19 1.75 5.15
CA SER A 28 -6.50 1.63 5.82
C SER A 28 -7.21 2.97 6.05
N THR A 29 -6.46 4.07 6.08
CA THR A 29 -6.99 5.42 6.27
C THR A 29 -7.10 6.20 4.95
N ALA A 30 -6.08 6.09 4.09
CA ALA A 30 -6.00 6.85 2.84
C ALA A 30 -6.63 6.12 1.64
N GLY A 31 -6.97 4.82 1.79
CA GLY A 31 -7.55 4.02 0.73
C GLY A 31 -6.53 3.47 -0.26
N SER A 32 -6.97 3.21 -1.48
CA SER A 32 -6.19 2.55 -2.53
C SER A 32 -5.11 3.44 -3.12
N VAL A 33 -3.94 2.86 -3.40
CA VAL A 33 -2.85 3.56 -4.09
C VAL A 33 -3.10 3.51 -5.60
N ASN A 34 -3.96 4.41 -6.08
CA ASN A 34 -4.48 4.44 -7.44
C ASN A 34 -3.42 4.30 -8.53
N LYS A 35 -2.27 4.97 -8.34
CA LYS A 35 -1.15 4.91 -9.30
C LYS A 35 -0.59 3.49 -9.46
N VAL A 36 -0.58 2.69 -8.40
CA VAL A 36 -0.11 1.29 -8.48
C VAL A 36 -1.12 0.45 -9.25
N TYR A 37 -2.42 0.61 -9.01
CA TYR A 37 -3.47 -0.07 -9.79
C TYR A 37 -3.40 0.28 -11.28
N ASP A 38 -3.20 1.57 -11.62
CA ASP A 38 -3.05 2.01 -13.01
C ASP A 38 -1.78 1.42 -13.69
N LEU A 39 -0.74 1.11 -12.91
CA LEU A 39 0.47 0.44 -13.43
C LEU A 39 0.27 -1.07 -13.55
N MET A 40 -0.52 -1.67 -12.66
CA MET A 40 -0.84 -3.10 -12.73
C MET A 40 -1.53 -3.46 -14.05
N SER A 41 -2.42 -2.61 -14.57
CA SER A 41 -3.08 -2.86 -15.86
C SER A 41 -2.15 -2.80 -17.08
N LYS A 42 -0.95 -2.20 -16.93
CA LYS A 42 0.00 -1.96 -18.03
C LYS A 42 1.20 -2.91 -18.03
N ASN A 43 1.44 -3.59 -16.93
CA ASN A 43 2.63 -4.40 -16.72
C ASN A 43 2.26 -5.86 -16.48
N LYS A 44 3.05 -6.79 -17.02
CA LYS A 44 2.93 -8.22 -16.71
C LYS A 44 3.77 -8.53 -15.47
N PHE A 45 3.16 -9.09 -14.46
CA PHE A 45 3.81 -9.48 -13.20
C PHE A 45 2.90 -10.43 -12.42
N TYR A 46 3.44 -11.02 -11.37
CA TYR A 46 2.67 -11.82 -10.41
C TYR A 46 2.91 -11.32 -8.99
N ILE A 47 1.89 -11.41 -8.15
CA ILE A 47 1.97 -11.14 -6.72
C ILE A 47 2.30 -12.46 -6.01
N VAL A 48 3.37 -12.47 -5.23
CA VAL A 48 3.86 -13.68 -4.55
C VAL A 48 3.73 -13.63 -3.03
N ARG A 49 3.55 -12.43 -2.50
CA ARG A 49 3.33 -12.18 -1.06
C ARG A 49 2.61 -10.85 -0.87
N SER A 50 1.90 -10.72 0.24
CA SER A 50 1.54 -9.42 0.78
C SER A 50 1.98 -9.29 2.23
N ILE A 51 2.20 -8.06 2.67
CA ILE A 51 2.51 -7.73 4.06
C ILE A 51 1.69 -6.53 4.47
N ARG A 52 1.17 -6.58 5.69
CA ARG A 52 0.46 -5.46 6.30
C ARG A 52 1.31 -4.88 7.40
N LEU A 53 1.77 -3.64 7.22
CA LEU A 53 2.59 -2.92 8.17
C LEU A 53 1.78 -1.87 8.90
N LYS A 54 1.84 -1.88 10.22
CA LYS A 54 1.29 -0.82 11.06
C LYS A 54 2.08 0.47 10.85
N VAL A 55 1.38 1.58 10.71
CA VAL A 55 1.97 2.92 10.57
C VAL A 55 1.77 3.66 11.88
N ASP A 56 2.82 3.70 12.68
CA ASP A 56 2.86 4.48 13.92
C ASP A 56 3.73 5.72 13.72
N HIS A 57 3.25 6.85 14.24
CA HIS A 57 3.94 8.12 14.16
C HIS A 57 4.55 8.51 15.51
N SER A 58 5.77 9.01 15.45
CA SER A 58 6.51 9.51 16.61
C SER A 58 7.03 10.91 16.34
N LEU A 59 7.13 11.74 17.36
CA LEU A 59 7.81 13.00 17.30
C LEU A 59 9.30 12.81 17.58
N LEU A 60 10.14 13.08 16.60
CA LEU A 60 11.59 12.89 16.64
C LEU A 60 12.32 14.22 16.64
N ALA A 61 13.32 14.36 17.49
CA ALA A 61 14.16 15.57 17.56
C ALA A 61 15.62 15.22 17.87
N LYS A 62 16.50 16.18 17.86
CA LYS A 62 17.89 16.03 18.29
C LYS A 62 17.98 15.70 19.78
N LYS A 63 18.99 14.94 20.17
CA LYS A 63 19.25 14.63 21.57
C LYS A 63 19.42 15.91 22.39
N GLY A 64 18.73 15.96 23.54
CA GLY A 64 18.74 17.11 24.45
C GLY A 64 17.71 18.19 24.10
N THR A 65 16.87 18.02 23.10
CA THR A 65 15.68 18.85 22.86
C THR A 65 14.54 18.34 23.74
N SER A 66 13.81 19.25 24.37
CA SER A 66 12.56 18.95 25.07
C SER A 66 11.35 19.32 24.20
N LEU A 67 10.18 18.77 24.52
CA LEU A 67 8.95 19.08 23.76
C LEU A 67 8.62 20.57 23.78
N THR A 68 8.90 21.24 24.88
CA THR A 68 8.66 22.68 25.07
C THR A 68 9.58 23.56 24.22
N ASP A 69 10.72 23.05 23.78
CA ASP A 69 11.67 23.79 22.95
C ASP A 69 11.27 23.81 21.48
N VAL A 70 10.37 22.87 21.05
CA VAL A 70 10.00 22.70 19.65
C VAL A 70 9.15 23.87 19.17
N LYS A 71 9.64 24.55 18.10
CA LYS A 71 8.96 25.67 17.45
C LYS A 71 8.49 25.34 16.03
N GLU A 72 9.07 24.29 15.41
CA GLU A 72 8.70 23.89 14.06
C GLU A 72 8.75 22.37 13.92
N ILE A 73 7.72 21.79 13.30
CA ILE A 73 7.60 20.36 13.03
C ILE A 73 7.51 20.13 11.53
N PHE A 74 8.34 19.22 11.02
CA PHE A 74 8.37 18.80 9.63
C PHE A 74 7.70 17.43 9.48
N SER A 75 6.87 17.24 8.47
CA SER A 75 6.37 15.92 8.06
C SER A 75 5.72 15.92 6.69
N HIS A 76 5.30 14.75 6.22
CA HIS A 76 4.42 14.62 5.06
C HIS A 76 2.99 15.02 5.43
N GLU A 77 2.27 15.64 4.48
CA GLU A 77 0.90 16.13 4.69
C GLU A 77 -0.03 15.08 5.30
N GLN A 78 0.03 13.84 4.82
CA GLN A 78 -0.79 12.75 5.34
C GLN A 78 -0.51 12.45 6.82
N ALA A 79 0.76 12.43 7.23
CA ALA A 79 1.13 12.19 8.64
C ALA A 79 0.75 13.36 9.53
N ILE A 80 0.82 14.61 9.03
CA ILE A 80 0.33 15.80 9.72
C ILE A 80 -1.17 15.68 10.00
N ASN A 81 -1.96 15.31 8.98
CA ASN A 81 -3.40 15.12 9.12
C ASN A 81 -3.78 13.98 10.08
N GLN A 82 -2.95 12.92 10.14
CA GLN A 82 -3.14 11.79 11.04
C GLN A 82 -2.72 12.05 12.49
N CYS A 83 -2.06 13.17 12.76
CA CYS A 83 -1.59 13.60 14.09
C CYS A 83 -2.20 14.94 14.49
N SER A 84 -3.40 15.25 14.02
CA SER A 84 -4.02 16.57 14.17
C SER A 84 -4.33 16.90 15.63
N GLU A 85 -4.81 15.95 16.42
CA GLU A 85 -5.10 16.14 17.86
C GLU A 85 -3.82 16.44 18.64
N PHE A 86 -2.75 15.69 18.38
CA PHE A 86 -1.46 15.95 19.00
C PHE A 86 -0.91 17.31 18.61
N LEU A 87 -0.92 17.66 17.33
CA LEU A 87 -0.44 18.98 16.86
C LEU A 87 -1.24 20.14 17.44
N ASN A 88 -2.55 20.01 17.56
CA ASN A 88 -3.42 21.02 18.16
C ASN A 88 -3.18 21.19 19.67
N SER A 89 -2.63 20.19 20.34
CA SER A 89 -2.24 20.31 21.76
C SER A 89 -0.97 21.15 21.96
N LEU A 90 -0.20 21.39 20.90
CA LEU A 90 1.05 22.16 20.94
C LEU A 90 0.79 23.63 20.61
N SER A 91 1.07 24.54 21.54
CA SER A 91 0.85 25.97 21.32
C SER A 91 2.02 26.62 20.57
N GLY A 92 1.71 27.36 19.50
CA GLY A 92 2.70 28.23 18.82
C GLY A 92 3.74 27.47 17.97
N VAL A 93 3.48 26.19 17.63
CA VAL A 93 4.37 25.39 16.80
C VAL A 93 3.97 25.53 15.33
N LYS A 94 4.95 25.87 14.48
CA LYS A 94 4.79 25.91 13.03
C LYS A 94 4.87 24.49 12.46
N VAL A 95 3.99 24.14 11.51
CA VAL A 95 4.04 22.87 10.78
C VAL A 95 4.46 23.13 9.33
N THR A 96 5.47 22.38 8.86
CA THR A 96 6.03 22.51 7.52
C THR A 96 5.97 21.18 6.79
N VAL A 97 5.34 21.18 5.59
CA VAL A 97 5.15 19.97 4.76
C VAL A 97 6.43 19.60 4.04
N CYS A 98 6.74 18.30 4.03
CA CYS A 98 7.88 17.69 3.34
C CYS A 98 7.39 16.58 2.38
N ALA A 99 8.26 16.15 1.47
CA ALA A 99 7.96 15.14 0.48
C ALA A 99 7.62 13.75 1.08
N ASN A 100 8.22 13.40 2.22
CA ASN A 100 7.89 12.19 2.99
C ASN A 100 8.41 12.31 4.43
N THR A 101 7.93 11.41 5.31
CA THR A 101 8.27 11.44 6.74
C THR A 101 9.74 11.13 7.03
N ALA A 102 10.39 10.27 6.24
CA ALA A 102 11.81 9.97 6.40
C ALA A 102 12.70 11.15 5.99
N MET A 103 12.31 11.90 4.94
CA MET A 103 12.96 13.16 4.55
C MET A 103 12.86 14.18 5.68
N ALA A 104 11.70 14.29 6.32
CA ALA A 104 11.51 15.20 7.46
C ALA A 104 12.47 14.85 8.61
N ALA A 105 12.60 13.57 8.97
CA ALA A 105 13.55 13.13 9.99
C ALA A 105 15.01 13.44 9.61
N LYS A 106 15.38 13.19 8.34
CA LYS A 106 16.70 13.53 7.82
C LYS A 106 16.99 15.04 7.92
N MET A 107 16.05 15.89 7.51
CA MET A 107 16.17 17.34 7.59
C MET A 107 16.41 17.82 9.03
N VAL A 108 15.69 17.25 10.00
CA VAL A 108 15.90 17.56 11.43
C VAL A 108 17.30 17.15 11.88
N ALA A 109 17.76 15.96 11.48
CA ALA A 109 19.09 15.46 11.83
C ALA A 109 20.22 16.35 11.30
N GLU A 110 20.09 16.81 10.05
CA GLU A 110 21.09 17.64 9.35
C GLU A 110 20.99 19.12 9.70
N SER A 111 19.88 19.60 10.28
CA SER A 111 19.67 20.99 10.67
C SER A 111 20.66 21.42 11.77
N ASN A 112 21.10 22.68 11.76
CA ASN A 112 21.84 23.27 12.86
C ASN A 112 20.94 23.74 14.02
N ARG A 113 19.62 23.73 13.83
CA ARG A 113 18.62 24.12 14.83
C ARG A 113 18.38 22.99 15.84
N ARG A 114 18.03 23.38 17.08
CA ARG A 114 17.61 22.45 18.14
C ARG A 114 16.13 22.60 18.52
N ASP A 115 15.45 23.60 17.94
CA ASP A 115 14.04 23.88 18.15
C ASP A 115 13.14 23.30 17.05
N VAL A 116 13.62 22.26 16.35
CA VAL A 116 12.91 21.59 15.26
C VAL A 116 12.71 20.09 15.56
N ALA A 117 11.58 19.56 15.13
CA ALA A 117 11.25 18.15 15.25
C ALA A 117 10.63 17.60 13.95
N ALA A 118 10.52 16.28 13.81
CA ALA A 118 9.86 15.63 12.71
C ALA A 118 8.81 14.63 13.22
N ILE A 119 7.66 14.56 12.56
CA ILE A 119 6.77 13.42 12.67
C ILE A 119 7.24 12.37 11.67
N SER A 120 7.65 11.20 12.20
CA SER A 120 8.17 10.09 11.40
C SER A 120 7.98 8.78 12.16
N SER A 121 8.35 7.64 11.55
CA SER A 121 8.38 6.37 12.27
C SER A 121 9.50 6.34 13.31
N ALA A 122 9.30 5.60 14.41
CA ALA A 122 10.31 5.43 15.46
C ALA A 122 11.66 4.89 14.92
N ASN A 123 11.63 4.08 13.86
CA ASN A 123 12.83 3.54 13.20
C ASN A 123 13.76 4.63 12.67
N CYS A 124 13.23 5.78 12.27
CA CYS A 124 14.03 6.92 11.80
C CYS A 124 14.87 7.54 12.94
N ALA A 125 14.50 7.36 14.21
CA ALA A 125 15.31 7.83 15.33
C ALA A 125 16.68 7.14 15.36
N GLY A 126 16.70 5.82 15.23
CA GLY A 126 17.96 5.04 15.16
C GLY A 126 18.76 5.35 13.90
N LEU A 127 18.07 5.44 12.74
CA LEU A 127 18.70 5.68 11.45
C LEU A 127 19.43 7.03 11.37
N TYR A 128 18.85 8.08 11.94
CA TYR A 128 19.38 9.45 11.85
C TYR A 128 19.97 9.99 13.17
N GLY A 129 20.10 9.15 14.20
CA GLY A 129 20.68 9.55 15.49
C GLY A 129 19.82 10.57 16.26
N LEU A 130 18.51 10.56 16.01
CA LEU A 130 17.53 11.38 16.72
C LEU A 130 17.05 10.69 18.00
N CYS A 131 16.35 11.41 18.86
CA CYS A 131 15.60 10.88 19.98
C CYS A 131 14.10 11.03 19.76
N GLN A 132 13.33 10.14 20.34
CA GLN A 132 11.88 10.17 20.34
C GLN A 132 11.41 11.02 21.52
N LEU A 133 10.69 12.10 21.24
CA LEU A 133 10.09 12.98 22.25
C LEU A 133 8.71 12.48 22.67
N SER A 134 7.97 11.89 21.73
CA SER A 134 6.65 11.30 21.97
C SER A 134 6.43 10.14 21.02
N SER A 135 5.74 9.09 21.48
CA SER A 135 5.33 7.91 20.69
C SER A 135 3.82 7.93 20.44
N ASP A 136 3.40 7.19 19.42
CA ASP A 136 2.00 6.91 19.14
C ASP A 136 1.13 8.17 19.12
N ILE A 137 1.64 9.20 18.42
CA ILE A 137 1.01 10.52 18.35
C ILE A 137 -0.09 10.64 17.30
N GLN A 138 -0.39 9.56 16.58
CA GLN A 138 -1.49 9.51 15.61
C GLN A 138 -2.86 9.49 16.32
N ASP A 139 -3.84 10.13 15.71
CA ASP A 139 -5.21 10.27 16.22
C ASP A 139 -5.94 8.91 16.30
N THR A 140 -5.55 7.94 15.43
CA THR A 140 -6.12 6.59 15.40
C THR A 140 -5.04 5.52 15.38
N GLY A 141 -5.15 4.51 16.23
CA GLY A 141 -4.19 3.39 16.32
C GLY A 141 -4.36 2.31 15.24
N ASN A 142 -5.30 2.46 14.31
CA ASN A 142 -5.65 1.44 13.31
C ASN A 142 -5.21 1.83 11.89
N ASN A 143 -3.99 2.35 11.76
CA ASN A 143 -3.42 2.73 10.47
C ASN A 143 -2.45 1.66 9.98
N TYR A 144 -2.80 0.99 8.88
CA TYR A 144 -1.98 -0.04 8.25
C TYR A 144 -1.79 0.26 6.77
N THR A 145 -0.60 0.00 6.28
CA THR A 145 -0.33 -0.01 4.84
C THR A 145 -0.09 -1.45 4.39
N ARG A 146 -0.85 -1.88 3.40
CA ARG A 146 -0.66 -3.16 2.74
C ARG A 146 0.28 -2.99 1.56
N PHE A 147 1.33 -3.80 1.54
CA PHE A 147 2.30 -3.89 0.46
C PHE A 147 2.15 -5.22 -0.24
N ILE A 148 2.39 -5.22 -1.55
CA ILE A 148 2.52 -6.44 -2.36
C ILE A 148 3.97 -6.63 -2.78
N CYS A 149 4.40 -7.89 -2.79
CA CYS A 149 5.66 -8.32 -3.37
C CYS A 149 5.38 -8.90 -4.75
N ILE A 150 5.92 -8.28 -5.78
CA ILE A 150 5.74 -8.68 -7.18
C ILE A 150 6.99 -9.35 -7.74
N CYS A 151 6.82 -10.25 -8.70
CA CYS A 151 7.89 -10.86 -9.50
C CYS A 151 7.45 -11.03 -10.95
N LYS A 152 8.41 -11.37 -11.82
CA LYS A 152 8.16 -11.58 -13.25
C LYS A 152 7.50 -12.91 -13.55
N ASP A 153 7.90 -13.96 -12.85
CA ASP A 153 7.46 -15.33 -13.08
C ASP A 153 6.45 -15.76 -12.01
N LEU A 154 5.51 -16.65 -12.35
CA LEU A 154 4.54 -17.14 -11.40
C LEU A 154 5.20 -18.01 -10.34
N GLU A 155 5.10 -17.59 -9.10
CA GLU A 155 5.57 -18.33 -7.93
C GLU A 155 4.43 -18.42 -6.91
N VAL A 156 4.06 -19.64 -6.51
CA VAL A 156 3.06 -19.89 -5.47
C VAL A 156 3.73 -20.62 -4.32
N TYR A 157 3.71 -20.03 -3.14
CA TYR A 157 4.33 -20.59 -1.94
C TYR A 157 3.32 -21.36 -1.08
N PRO A 158 3.75 -22.35 -0.30
CA PRO A 158 2.88 -23.05 0.63
C PRO A 158 2.13 -22.10 1.56
N GLY A 159 0.85 -22.39 1.80
CA GLY A 159 -0.02 -21.55 2.64
C GLY A 159 -0.65 -20.36 1.91
N ALA A 160 -0.60 -20.33 0.58
CA ALA A 160 -1.33 -19.36 -0.22
C ALA A 160 -2.85 -19.55 -0.05
N ASP A 161 -3.50 -18.54 0.49
CA ASP A 161 -4.94 -18.51 0.80
C ASP A 161 -5.65 -17.28 0.23
N LYS A 162 -4.89 -16.36 -0.36
CA LYS A 162 -5.39 -15.15 -1.03
C LYS A 162 -4.99 -15.15 -2.48
N THR A 163 -5.89 -14.70 -3.34
CA THR A 163 -5.63 -14.60 -4.78
C THR A 163 -6.08 -13.24 -5.29
N SER A 164 -5.25 -12.60 -6.07
CA SER A 164 -5.60 -11.38 -6.79
C SER A 164 -5.88 -11.68 -8.25
N LEU A 165 -6.99 -11.14 -8.73
CA LEU A 165 -7.46 -11.25 -10.10
C LEU A 165 -7.68 -9.85 -10.68
N MET A 166 -7.52 -9.73 -11.98
CA MET A 166 -7.82 -8.51 -12.71
C MET A 166 -8.59 -8.87 -13.96
N MET A 167 -9.67 -8.12 -14.27
CA MET A 167 -10.48 -8.36 -15.46
C MET A 167 -11.22 -7.13 -15.91
N THR A 168 -11.43 -7.00 -17.21
CA THR A 168 -12.33 -6.03 -17.79
C THR A 168 -13.72 -6.65 -17.93
N LEU A 169 -14.74 -5.94 -17.47
CA LEU A 169 -16.13 -6.40 -17.60
C LEU A 169 -16.88 -5.52 -18.58
N PRO A 170 -17.83 -6.08 -19.37
CA PRO A 170 -18.67 -5.31 -20.25
C PRO A 170 -19.51 -4.30 -19.45
N HIS A 171 -19.73 -3.13 -20.03
CA HIS A 171 -20.54 -2.08 -19.42
C HIS A 171 -22.04 -2.35 -19.64
N GLU A 172 -22.55 -3.37 -18.97
CA GLU A 172 -23.95 -3.80 -19.04
C GLU A 172 -24.50 -4.20 -17.68
N PRO A 173 -25.83 -4.12 -17.50
CA PRO A 173 -26.49 -4.54 -16.26
C PRO A 173 -26.20 -6.01 -15.94
N GLY A 174 -25.72 -6.27 -14.71
CA GLY A 174 -25.47 -7.62 -14.23
C GLY A 174 -24.06 -8.14 -14.47
N ALA A 175 -23.18 -7.46 -15.24
CA ALA A 175 -21.83 -7.93 -15.51
C ALA A 175 -21.04 -8.23 -14.21
N LEU A 176 -20.95 -7.28 -13.31
CA LEU A 176 -20.28 -7.47 -12.02
C LEU A 176 -21.03 -8.48 -11.12
N TYR A 177 -22.36 -8.46 -11.12
CA TYR A 177 -23.16 -9.41 -10.36
C TYR A 177 -22.84 -10.86 -10.76
N ASN A 178 -22.70 -11.15 -12.03
CA ASN A 178 -22.37 -12.49 -12.54
C ASN A 178 -21.04 -13.01 -12.01
N ILE A 179 -20.04 -12.12 -11.83
CA ILE A 179 -18.76 -12.48 -11.21
C ILE A 179 -18.93 -12.79 -9.73
N LEU A 180 -19.64 -11.92 -9.01
CA LEU A 180 -19.90 -12.12 -7.58
C LEU A 180 -20.75 -13.37 -7.31
N ALA A 181 -21.71 -13.67 -8.18
CA ALA A 181 -22.53 -14.88 -8.08
C ALA A 181 -21.68 -16.17 -8.25
N ARG A 182 -20.65 -16.15 -9.10
CA ARG A 182 -19.69 -17.28 -9.22
C ARG A 182 -18.87 -17.44 -7.94
N PHE A 183 -18.33 -16.36 -7.37
CA PHE A 183 -17.62 -16.44 -6.09
C PHE A 183 -18.52 -17.02 -5.00
N PHE A 184 -19.77 -16.55 -4.90
CA PHE A 184 -20.76 -17.09 -3.96
C PHE A 184 -21.05 -18.59 -4.19
N ALA A 185 -21.21 -19.02 -5.45
CA ALA A 185 -21.52 -20.41 -5.78
C ALA A 185 -20.42 -21.39 -5.37
N TYR A 186 -19.17 -20.93 -5.28
CA TYR A 186 -18.00 -21.71 -4.88
C TYR A 186 -17.54 -21.43 -3.45
N ASP A 187 -18.35 -20.74 -2.63
CA ASP A 187 -18.05 -20.37 -1.24
C ASP A 187 -16.71 -19.61 -1.11
N ILE A 188 -16.46 -18.70 -2.06
CA ILE A 188 -15.24 -17.88 -2.12
C ILE A 188 -15.55 -16.50 -1.56
N ASN A 189 -14.84 -16.10 -0.50
CA ASN A 189 -14.97 -14.79 0.11
C ASN A 189 -14.25 -13.71 -0.71
N LEU A 190 -14.91 -12.57 -0.91
CA LEU A 190 -14.33 -11.39 -1.54
C LEU A 190 -13.74 -10.48 -0.47
N LEU A 191 -12.43 -10.29 -0.49
CA LEU A 191 -11.69 -9.43 0.44
C LEU A 191 -11.63 -7.97 -0.02
N LYS A 192 -11.49 -7.77 -1.35
CA LYS A 192 -11.39 -6.44 -1.94
C LYS A 192 -11.97 -6.42 -3.35
N LEU A 193 -12.63 -5.33 -3.67
CA LEU A 193 -13.06 -4.95 -5.01
C LEU A 193 -12.63 -3.52 -5.27
N GLU A 194 -11.88 -3.31 -6.34
CA GLU A 194 -11.47 -1.98 -6.81
C GLU A 194 -11.79 -1.85 -8.28
N SER A 195 -12.31 -0.72 -8.72
CA SER A 195 -12.56 -0.45 -10.13
C SER A 195 -11.75 0.76 -10.60
N ARG A 196 -11.13 0.63 -11.78
CA ARG A 196 -10.35 1.71 -12.40
C ARG A 196 -10.83 1.92 -13.83
N PRO A 197 -11.12 3.17 -14.25
CA PRO A 197 -11.48 3.45 -15.62
C PRO A 197 -10.29 3.17 -16.55
N LEU A 198 -10.56 2.54 -17.68
CA LEU A 198 -9.58 2.36 -18.75
C LEU A 198 -9.52 3.65 -19.56
N LYS A 199 -8.34 4.29 -19.60
CA LYS A 199 -8.17 5.61 -20.24
C LYS A 199 -8.37 5.60 -21.75
N ASP A 200 -8.17 4.43 -22.38
CA ASP A 200 -8.19 4.25 -23.83
C ASP A 200 -9.49 3.60 -24.34
N ARG A 201 -10.46 3.35 -23.45
CA ARG A 201 -11.76 2.74 -23.76
C ARG A 201 -12.88 3.49 -23.05
N ASP A 202 -13.83 4.02 -23.84
CA ASP A 202 -14.95 4.78 -23.29
C ASP A 202 -15.87 3.91 -22.43
N PHE A 203 -16.05 4.32 -21.18
CA PHE A 203 -16.93 3.67 -20.21
C PHE A 203 -16.60 2.20 -19.86
N GLU A 204 -15.40 1.72 -20.15
CA GLU A 204 -14.93 0.42 -19.68
C GLU A 204 -14.09 0.55 -18.42
N PHE A 205 -14.24 -0.44 -17.53
CA PHE A 205 -13.55 -0.48 -16.25
C PHE A 205 -12.75 -1.77 -16.10
N MET A 206 -11.53 -1.62 -15.63
CA MET A 206 -10.74 -2.71 -15.07
C MET A 206 -11.15 -2.93 -13.62
N PHE A 207 -11.49 -4.15 -13.29
CA PHE A 207 -11.82 -4.57 -11.94
C PHE A 207 -10.70 -5.41 -11.35
N TYR A 208 -10.36 -5.13 -10.09
CA TYR A 208 -9.44 -5.90 -9.28
C TYR A 208 -10.23 -6.59 -8.17
N PHE A 209 -9.98 -7.88 -8.02
CA PHE A 209 -10.58 -8.70 -6.97
C PHE A 209 -9.47 -9.32 -6.15
N ASP A 210 -9.52 -9.16 -4.83
CA ASP A 210 -8.80 -10.04 -3.92
C ASP A 210 -9.81 -11.00 -3.32
N ILE A 211 -9.60 -12.27 -3.51
CA ILE A 211 -10.43 -13.34 -3.00
C ILE A 211 -9.67 -14.18 -1.98
N GLU A 212 -10.39 -14.74 -1.02
CA GLU A 212 -9.88 -15.66 -0.02
C GLU A 212 -10.35 -17.07 -0.33
N SER A 213 -9.42 -17.90 -0.72
CA SER A 213 -9.65 -19.32 -0.98
C SER A 213 -8.33 -20.06 -0.98
N PRO A 214 -8.24 -21.25 -0.35
CA PRO A 214 -7.08 -22.12 -0.48
C PRO A 214 -6.85 -22.50 -1.94
N VAL A 215 -5.63 -22.37 -2.44
CA VAL A 215 -5.28 -22.60 -3.86
C VAL A 215 -5.60 -24.06 -4.30
N HIS A 216 -5.59 -24.98 -3.35
CA HIS A 216 -5.84 -26.41 -3.62
C HIS A 216 -7.32 -26.82 -3.49
N SER A 217 -8.23 -25.85 -3.24
CA SER A 217 -9.66 -26.17 -3.17
C SER A 217 -10.25 -26.42 -4.57
N ASP A 218 -11.20 -27.34 -4.65
CA ASP A 218 -11.91 -27.61 -5.92
C ASP A 218 -12.68 -26.38 -6.42
N GLY A 219 -13.26 -25.61 -5.50
CA GLY A 219 -13.97 -24.36 -5.81
C GLY A 219 -13.05 -23.34 -6.46
N PHE A 220 -11.83 -23.17 -5.94
CA PHE A 220 -10.84 -22.26 -6.50
C PHE A 220 -10.49 -22.66 -7.95
N SER A 221 -10.13 -23.93 -8.18
CA SER A 221 -9.74 -24.38 -9.52
C SER A 221 -10.87 -24.18 -10.55
N ARG A 222 -12.12 -24.48 -10.16
CA ARG A 222 -13.29 -24.31 -11.03
C ARG A 222 -13.54 -22.84 -11.36
N VAL A 223 -13.57 -21.96 -10.36
CA VAL A 223 -13.84 -20.53 -10.61
C VAL A 223 -12.77 -19.89 -11.49
N ILE A 224 -11.48 -20.20 -11.28
CA ILE A 224 -10.41 -19.67 -12.11
C ILE A 224 -10.55 -20.15 -13.57
N THR A 225 -10.87 -21.42 -13.78
CA THR A 225 -11.11 -21.96 -15.13
C THR A 225 -12.29 -21.27 -15.80
N GLU A 226 -13.45 -21.21 -15.13
CA GLU A 226 -14.64 -20.56 -15.68
C GLU A 226 -14.43 -19.07 -16.01
N LEU A 227 -13.71 -18.34 -15.16
CA LEU A 227 -13.41 -16.93 -15.41
C LEU A 227 -12.46 -16.79 -16.61
N SER A 228 -11.41 -17.60 -16.68
CA SER A 228 -10.44 -17.55 -17.79
C SER A 228 -11.04 -17.91 -19.15
N GLU A 229 -12.06 -18.77 -19.17
CA GLU A 229 -12.75 -19.17 -20.41
C GLU A 229 -13.85 -18.19 -20.84
N SER A 230 -14.44 -17.46 -19.90
CA SER A 230 -15.60 -16.58 -20.16
C SER A 230 -15.28 -15.09 -20.25
N ILE A 231 -14.07 -14.67 -19.92
CA ILE A 231 -13.67 -13.26 -19.87
C ILE A 231 -12.39 -13.06 -20.67
N ASP A 232 -12.48 -12.32 -21.76
CA ASP A 232 -11.37 -12.13 -22.70
C ASP A 232 -10.14 -11.44 -22.06
N ASP A 233 -10.36 -10.43 -21.22
CA ASP A 233 -9.31 -9.66 -20.53
C ASP A 233 -9.07 -10.18 -19.09
N PHE A 234 -9.20 -11.48 -18.83
CA PHE A 234 -8.93 -12.07 -17.54
C PHE A 234 -7.42 -12.18 -17.28
N THR A 235 -6.98 -11.72 -16.11
CA THR A 235 -5.59 -11.85 -15.66
C THR A 235 -5.53 -12.41 -14.24
N TYR A 236 -4.90 -13.56 -14.09
CA TYR A 236 -4.51 -14.10 -12.80
C TYR A 236 -3.22 -13.43 -12.33
N LEU A 237 -3.32 -12.62 -11.29
CA LEU A 237 -2.18 -11.85 -10.74
C LEU A 237 -1.34 -12.66 -9.75
N GLY A 238 -1.86 -13.77 -9.23
CA GLY A 238 -1.13 -14.67 -8.33
C GLY A 238 -1.89 -15.04 -7.07
N SER A 239 -1.46 -16.12 -6.46
CA SER A 239 -1.94 -16.59 -5.15
C SER A 239 -0.81 -16.54 -4.12
N TYR A 240 -1.11 -16.04 -2.93
CA TYR A 240 -0.11 -15.74 -1.91
C TYR A 240 -0.72 -15.78 -0.50
N SER A 241 0.14 -15.77 0.50
CA SER A 241 -0.23 -15.52 1.88
C SER A 241 0.09 -14.07 2.29
N GLU A 242 -0.68 -13.54 3.23
CA GLU A 242 -0.42 -12.25 3.86
C GLU A 242 0.34 -12.42 5.17
N VAL A 243 1.42 -11.65 5.35
CA VAL A 243 2.16 -11.52 6.61
C VAL A 243 1.64 -10.30 7.36
N LEU A 244 1.34 -10.50 8.64
CA LEU A 244 0.88 -9.46 9.58
C LEU A 244 2.06 -8.90 10.38
#